data_854d6183949a682310dd5ea2f8cd95f8
#
_entry.id   854d6183949a682310dd5ea2f8cd95f8
#
_cell.length_a   1.000
_cell.length_b   1.000
_cell.length_c   1.000
_cell.angle_alpha   90.00
_cell.angle_beta   90.00
_cell.angle_gamma   90.00
#
_symmetry.space_group_name_H-M   'P 1'
#
loop_
_entity.id
_entity.type
_entity.pdbx_description
1 polymer ?
#
loop_
_entity_poly.entity_id
_entity_poly.type
_entity_poly.pdbx_seq_one_letter_code
_entity_poly.pdbx_strand_id
1 'polypeptide(L)'
;MKYSKQEVMQYVQEEDVKFIRLAFCDVFGKQKNISIMPEELPRAFEYGIAIDASAIKGFGDETHSDLLLHPDADTLMPLPWRPEHGRVVRMFCTISYPDGRTFECDSRSILKQAVQDAEKAGFQFFFGAEQEFYLFNLDDNGNPTKEPYDNAGYMDIAPEDKGENIRREVCLTLEQMGIRPESSHHEEGPGQNEIDFRYSSPLSAADNAMTFQTVVKTIARRNGLHADFSPKPLEGKPGNGFHINMSVKSTNNTDNMDFMIAGILAKVAEMTVFLNPLENSYQRFGNNKAPRYISWSSENRSQLVRVPAAVGEYKRAELRSPDPAANTYLAFALMIYASLYGIQNKLELPDPADINLYKADADTLAKFEQLPENLKSACSLANNSDFIKEHIPGAILEIYCNK
;
A
#
# COMPACT_ATOMS: atom_id res chain seq x y z
N MET A 1 -10.58 13.33 -11.49
CA MET A 1 -11.85 13.47 -12.23
C MET A 1 -12.56 12.14 -12.11
N LYS A 2 -13.86 12.12 -11.83
CA LYS A 2 -14.62 10.84 -11.79
C LYS A 2 -15.25 10.65 -13.15
N TYR A 3 -14.97 9.51 -13.77
CA TYR A 3 -15.56 9.16 -15.06
C TYR A 3 -16.85 8.37 -14.89
N SER A 4 -17.89 8.72 -15.62
CA SER A 4 -19.06 7.85 -15.80
C SER A 4 -18.72 6.69 -16.76
N LYS A 5 -19.50 5.61 -16.69
CA LYS A 5 -19.34 4.49 -17.63
C LYS A 5 -19.44 4.96 -19.09
N GLN A 6 -20.28 5.96 -19.35
CA GLN A 6 -20.49 6.50 -20.69
C GLN A 6 -19.25 7.29 -21.19
N GLU A 7 -18.62 8.08 -20.31
CA GLU A 7 -17.38 8.80 -20.65
C GLU A 7 -16.21 7.83 -20.88
N VAL A 8 -16.15 6.73 -20.14
CA VAL A 8 -15.14 5.69 -20.38
C VAL A 8 -15.35 5.03 -21.76
N MET A 9 -16.59 4.71 -22.13
CA MET A 9 -16.89 4.14 -23.46
C MET A 9 -16.54 5.10 -24.58
N GLN A 10 -16.83 6.39 -24.42
CA GLN A 10 -16.47 7.44 -25.37
C GLN A 10 -14.94 7.56 -25.48
N TYR A 11 -14.23 7.63 -24.36
CA TYR A 11 -12.75 7.69 -24.31
C TYR A 11 -12.12 6.49 -25.07
N VAL A 12 -12.63 5.28 -24.82
CA VAL A 12 -12.12 4.05 -25.45
C VAL A 12 -12.24 4.12 -26.98
N GLN A 13 -13.32 4.71 -27.47
CA GLN A 13 -13.57 4.87 -28.91
C GLN A 13 -12.70 5.99 -29.51
N GLU A 14 -12.65 7.17 -28.86
CA GLU A 14 -11.92 8.35 -29.37
C GLU A 14 -10.40 8.15 -29.36
N GLU A 15 -9.87 7.46 -28.36
CA GLU A 15 -8.44 7.25 -28.16
C GLU A 15 -7.90 5.95 -28.78
N ASP A 16 -8.67 5.30 -29.66
CA ASP A 16 -8.31 4.04 -30.36
C ASP A 16 -7.77 2.95 -29.40
N VAL A 17 -8.41 2.79 -28.25
CA VAL A 17 -8.03 1.76 -27.27
C VAL A 17 -8.32 0.38 -27.87
N LYS A 18 -7.35 -0.54 -27.79
CA LYS A 18 -7.48 -1.91 -28.31
C LYS A 18 -7.50 -2.97 -27.20
N PHE A 19 -6.98 -2.66 -26.03
CA PHE A 19 -6.98 -3.58 -24.88
C PHE A 19 -7.37 -2.84 -23.62
N ILE A 20 -8.27 -3.44 -22.85
CA ILE A 20 -8.70 -2.93 -21.55
C ILE A 20 -8.31 -3.96 -20.51
N ARG A 21 -7.41 -3.59 -19.60
CA ARG A 21 -7.01 -4.44 -18.49
C ARG A 21 -7.93 -4.26 -17.32
N LEU A 22 -8.63 -5.33 -16.95
CA LEU A 22 -9.42 -5.42 -15.74
C LEU A 22 -8.50 -5.89 -14.62
N ALA A 23 -8.08 -4.95 -13.76
CA ALA A 23 -7.10 -5.18 -12.72
C ALA A 23 -7.77 -5.39 -11.35
N PHE A 24 -7.21 -6.29 -10.57
CA PHE A 24 -7.58 -6.57 -9.19
C PHE A 24 -6.33 -7.05 -8.45
N CYS A 25 -6.39 -7.31 -7.16
CA CYS A 25 -5.28 -7.94 -6.46
C CYS A 25 -5.72 -9.21 -5.72
N ASP A 26 -4.75 -10.10 -5.50
CA ASP A 26 -4.96 -11.24 -4.60
C ASP A 26 -4.94 -10.77 -3.13
N VAL A 27 -5.20 -11.69 -2.21
CA VAL A 27 -5.26 -11.39 -0.77
C VAL A 27 -3.96 -10.81 -0.20
N PHE A 28 -2.83 -11.01 -0.86
CA PHE A 28 -1.52 -10.46 -0.48
C PHE A 28 -1.21 -9.11 -1.14
N GLY A 29 -2.16 -8.51 -1.88
CA GLY A 29 -1.95 -7.25 -2.58
C GLY A 29 -1.16 -7.37 -3.88
N LYS A 30 -0.93 -8.57 -4.40
CA LYS A 30 -0.27 -8.74 -5.69
C LYS A 30 -1.26 -8.46 -6.82
N GLN A 31 -0.96 -7.45 -7.64
CA GLN A 31 -1.82 -7.09 -8.76
C GLN A 31 -1.90 -8.20 -9.81
N LYS A 32 -3.12 -8.46 -10.24
CA LYS A 32 -3.50 -9.37 -11.31
C LYS A 32 -4.35 -8.65 -12.34
N ASN A 33 -4.49 -9.17 -13.54
CA ASN A 33 -5.44 -8.66 -14.53
C ASN A 33 -5.78 -9.72 -15.56
N ILE A 34 -6.94 -9.53 -16.21
CA ILE A 34 -7.25 -10.06 -17.52
C ILE A 34 -7.39 -8.90 -18.52
N SER A 35 -7.27 -9.16 -19.80
CA SER A 35 -7.50 -8.17 -20.84
C SER A 35 -8.77 -8.53 -21.61
N ILE A 36 -9.60 -7.52 -21.83
CA ILE A 36 -10.77 -7.62 -22.70
C ILE A 36 -10.61 -6.69 -23.91
N MET A 37 -11.34 -6.99 -24.97
CA MET A 37 -11.45 -6.12 -26.13
C MET A 37 -12.50 -5.04 -25.86
N PRO A 38 -12.41 -3.86 -26.53
CA PRO A 38 -13.34 -2.75 -26.32
C PRO A 38 -14.82 -3.13 -26.48
N GLU A 39 -15.14 -4.05 -27.37
CA GLU A 39 -16.50 -4.51 -27.63
C GLU A 39 -17.13 -5.21 -26.42
N GLU A 40 -16.31 -5.77 -25.53
CA GLU A 40 -16.76 -6.44 -24.31
C GLU A 40 -17.01 -5.47 -23.13
N LEU A 41 -16.62 -4.20 -23.27
CA LEU A 41 -16.71 -3.22 -22.19
C LEU A 41 -18.14 -2.96 -21.69
N PRO A 42 -19.15 -2.83 -22.58
CA PRO A 42 -20.55 -2.70 -22.13
C PRO A 42 -21.00 -3.87 -21.26
N ARG A 43 -20.67 -5.12 -21.67
CA ARG A 43 -20.96 -6.32 -20.89
C ARG A 43 -20.22 -6.32 -19.55
N ALA A 44 -18.95 -5.89 -19.54
CA ALA A 44 -18.15 -5.80 -18.32
C ALA A 44 -18.77 -4.85 -17.29
N PHE A 45 -19.31 -3.70 -17.75
CA PHE A 45 -19.97 -2.74 -16.88
C PHE A 45 -21.37 -3.17 -16.39
N GLU A 46 -22.07 -3.98 -17.17
CA GLU A 46 -23.44 -4.42 -16.86
C GLU A 46 -23.45 -5.69 -16.01
N TYR A 47 -22.69 -6.70 -16.41
CA TYR A 47 -22.74 -8.04 -15.83
C TYR A 47 -21.43 -8.48 -15.17
N GLY A 48 -20.34 -7.76 -15.40
CA GLY A 48 -18.99 -8.20 -15.02
C GLY A 48 -18.40 -9.19 -16.02
N ILE A 49 -17.14 -9.54 -15.81
CA ILE A 49 -16.40 -10.53 -16.61
C ILE A 49 -15.97 -11.68 -15.70
N ALA A 50 -16.37 -12.88 -16.07
CA ALA A 50 -16.05 -14.08 -15.33
C ALA A 50 -14.55 -14.42 -15.40
N ILE A 51 -13.99 -14.83 -14.28
CA ILE A 51 -12.65 -15.38 -14.16
C ILE A 51 -12.69 -16.72 -13.43
N ASP A 52 -11.75 -17.60 -13.77
CA ASP A 52 -11.43 -18.75 -12.94
C ASP A 52 -10.54 -18.32 -11.77
N ALA A 53 -11.10 -18.31 -10.59
CA ALA A 53 -10.44 -17.87 -9.36
C ALA A 53 -9.69 -19.02 -8.64
N SER A 54 -9.89 -20.30 -9.05
CA SER A 54 -9.30 -21.46 -8.37
C SER A 54 -7.77 -21.45 -8.40
N ALA A 55 -7.17 -20.86 -9.42
CA ALA A 55 -5.72 -20.69 -9.54
C ALA A 55 -5.15 -19.51 -8.72
N ILE A 56 -6.00 -18.73 -8.02
CA ILE A 56 -5.60 -17.57 -7.23
C ILE A 56 -5.67 -17.94 -5.76
N LYS A 57 -4.52 -17.94 -5.10
CA LYS A 57 -4.44 -18.30 -3.68
C LYS A 57 -5.39 -17.43 -2.84
N GLY A 58 -6.32 -18.08 -2.15
CA GLY A 58 -7.30 -17.42 -1.29
C GLY A 58 -8.58 -16.97 -1.99
N PHE A 59 -8.79 -17.34 -3.27
CA PHE A 59 -9.97 -16.94 -4.02
C PHE A 59 -11.02 -18.06 -4.21
N GLY A 60 -10.74 -19.25 -3.73
CA GLY A 60 -11.64 -20.38 -3.81
C GLY A 60 -10.92 -21.67 -4.23
N ASP A 61 -11.71 -22.64 -4.63
CA ASP A 61 -11.26 -23.94 -5.14
C ASP A 61 -11.99 -24.26 -6.45
N GLU A 62 -11.73 -25.43 -7.00
CA GLU A 62 -12.31 -25.89 -8.27
C GLU A 62 -13.83 -26.12 -8.20
N THR A 63 -14.40 -26.17 -6.99
CA THR A 63 -15.85 -26.41 -6.79
C THR A 63 -16.64 -25.12 -6.97
N HIS A 64 -16.04 -23.96 -6.60
CA HIS A 64 -16.64 -22.63 -6.68
C HIS A 64 -15.65 -21.65 -7.30
N SER A 65 -15.23 -21.92 -8.53
CA SER A 65 -14.15 -21.20 -9.20
C SER A 65 -14.55 -19.88 -9.84
N ASP A 66 -15.83 -19.67 -10.13
CA ASP A 66 -16.27 -18.51 -10.90
C ASP A 66 -16.48 -17.28 -10.03
N LEU A 67 -15.73 -16.23 -10.31
CA LEU A 67 -15.94 -14.89 -9.79
C LEU A 67 -16.11 -13.88 -10.94
N LEU A 68 -16.77 -12.77 -10.66
CA LEU A 68 -17.04 -11.72 -11.64
C LEU A 68 -16.24 -10.45 -11.31
N LEU A 69 -15.51 -9.92 -12.29
CA LEU A 69 -14.80 -8.65 -12.22
C LEU A 69 -15.70 -7.52 -12.72
N HIS A 70 -15.96 -6.53 -11.88
CA HIS A 70 -16.75 -5.34 -12.22
C HIS A 70 -15.83 -4.13 -12.29
N PRO A 71 -15.55 -3.57 -13.48
CA PRO A 71 -14.65 -2.44 -13.61
C PRO A 71 -15.21 -1.18 -12.96
N ASP A 72 -14.34 -0.46 -12.25
CA ASP A 72 -14.64 0.84 -11.67
C ASP A 72 -14.21 1.93 -12.66
N ALA A 73 -15.20 2.60 -13.24
CA ALA A 73 -14.98 3.64 -14.26
C ALA A 73 -14.08 4.78 -13.78
N ASP A 74 -14.15 5.13 -12.48
CA ASP A 74 -13.35 6.20 -11.86
C ASP A 74 -11.84 5.89 -11.89
N THR A 75 -11.46 4.65 -12.18
CA THR A 75 -10.07 4.17 -12.17
C THR A 75 -9.48 4.00 -13.56
N LEU A 76 -10.17 4.46 -14.61
CA LEU A 76 -9.65 4.44 -15.97
C LEU A 76 -8.26 5.10 -16.04
N MET A 77 -7.28 4.37 -16.54
CA MET A 77 -5.89 4.80 -16.57
C MET A 77 -5.20 4.32 -17.85
N PRO A 78 -4.65 5.23 -18.68
CA PRO A 78 -3.80 4.81 -19.78
C PRO A 78 -2.50 4.22 -19.25
N LEU A 79 -1.88 3.32 -20.04
CA LEU A 79 -0.57 2.73 -19.72
C LEU A 79 0.50 3.31 -20.66
N PRO A 80 1.21 4.39 -20.27
CA PRO A 80 2.08 5.16 -21.17
C PRO A 80 3.25 4.37 -21.77
N TRP A 81 3.65 3.28 -21.14
CA TRP A 81 4.73 2.40 -21.63
C TRP A 81 4.28 1.43 -22.73
N ARG A 82 3.04 1.51 -23.16
CA ARG A 82 2.50 0.75 -24.29
C ARG A 82 2.50 1.60 -25.56
N PRO A 83 2.52 0.96 -26.74
CA PRO A 83 2.49 1.71 -28.00
C PRO A 83 1.31 2.67 -28.10
N GLU A 84 1.49 3.80 -28.77
CA GLU A 84 0.41 4.77 -29.04
C GLU A 84 -0.65 4.19 -29.98
N HIS A 85 -0.23 3.40 -30.97
CA HIS A 85 -1.16 2.64 -31.82
C HIS A 85 -1.64 1.39 -31.07
N GLY A 86 -2.95 1.24 -30.94
CA GLY A 86 -3.54 0.15 -30.17
C GLY A 86 -3.34 0.36 -28.67
N ARG A 87 -3.71 1.53 -28.18
CA ARG A 87 -3.58 1.94 -26.77
C ARG A 87 -4.13 0.89 -25.82
N VAL A 88 -3.49 0.79 -24.66
CA VAL A 88 -3.90 -0.08 -23.58
C VAL A 88 -4.29 0.78 -22.39
N VAL A 89 -5.47 0.53 -21.83
CA VAL A 89 -5.91 1.15 -20.59
C VAL A 89 -6.11 0.10 -19.51
N ARG A 90 -6.16 0.53 -18.27
CA ARG A 90 -6.48 -0.31 -17.13
C ARG A 90 -7.61 0.32 -16.31
N MET A 91 -8.51 -0.50 -15.79
CA MET A 91 -9.41 -0.15 -14.69
C MET A 91 -9.25 -1.15 -13.55
N PHE A 92 -9.30 -0.67 -12.31
CA PHE A 92 -9.44 -1.56 -11.16
C PHE A 92 -10.87 -2.08 -11.07
N CYS A 93 -11.02 -3.30 -10.56
CA CYS A 93 -12.30 -3.95 -10.43
C CYS A 93 -12.64 -4.22 -8.96
N THR A 94 -13.93 -4.26 -8.66
CA THR A 94 -14.47 -4.99 -7.52
C THR A 94 -14.84 -6.40 -7.95
N ILE A 95 -14.92 -7.32 -6.99
CA ILE A 95 -15.14 -8.74 -7.27
C ILE A 95 -16.43 -9.18 -6.60
N SER A 96 -17.25 -9.96 -7.34
CA SER A 96 -18.47 -10.56 -6.80
C SER A 96 -18.57 -12.04 -7.15
N TYR A 97 -19.41 -12.74 -6.41
CA TYR A 97 -19.94 -14.03 -6.80
C TYR A 97 -20.94 -13.90 -7.96
N PRO A 98 -21.25 -14.99 -8.70
CA PRO A 98 -22.25 -14.96 -9.78
C PRO A 98 -23.67 -14.56 -9.34
N ASP A 99 -23.99 -14.73 -8.04
CA ASP A 99 -25.26 -14.32 -7.45
C ASP A 99 -25.32 -12.82 -7.07
N GLY A 100 -24.26 -12.07 -7.34
CA GLY A 100 -24.16 -10.63 -7.11
C GLY A 100 -23.68 -10.24 -5.70
N ARG A 101 -23.46 -11.19 -4.77
CA ARG A 101 -22.85 -10.89 -3.48
C ARG A 101 -21.39 -10.48 -3.67
N THR A 102 -20.93 -9.48 -2.92
CA THR A 102 -19.52 -9.09 -2.89
C THR A 102 -18.67 -10.28 -2.44
N PHE A 103 -17.54 -10.50 -3.11
CA PHE A 103 -16.56 -11.49 -2.71
C PHE A 103 -15.83 -11.01 -1.45
N GLU A 104 -15.92 -11.75 -0.37
CA GLU A 104 -15.41 -11.31 0.95
C GLU A 104 -13.89 -11.14 1.00
N CYS A 105 -13.14 -11.84 0.14
CA CYS A 105 -11.69 -11.69 0.07
C CYS A 105 -11.22 -10.60 -0.92
N ASP A 106 -12.13 -9.83 -1.50
CA ASP A 106 -11.77 -8.64 -2.27
C ASP A 106 -11.29 -7.51 -1.36
N SER A 107 -9.98 -7.40 -1.20
CA SER A 107 -9.37 -6.40 -0.31
C SER A 107 -9.71 -4.95 -0.69
N ARG A 108 -9.96 -4.66 -1.99
CA ARG A 108 -10.39 -3.34 -2.43
C ARG A 108 -11.81 -3.02 -1.94
N SER A 109 -12.71 -4.00 -1.95
CA SER A 109 -14.06 -3.87 -1.39
C SER A 109 -14.04 -3.72 0.14
N ILE A 110 -13.11 -4.39 0.84
CA ILE A 110 -12.91 -4.21 2.29
C ILE A 110 -12.54 -2.76 2.61
N LEU A 111 -11.58 -2.17 1.87
CA LEU A 111 -11.24 -0.75 2.06
C LEU A 111 -12.42 0.16 1.72
N LYS A 112 -13.16 -0.13 0.64
CA LYS A 112 -14.36 0.64 0.27
C LYS A 112 -15.39 0.63 1.39
N GLN A 113 -15.59 -0.52 2.05
CA GLN A 113 -16.49 -0.63 3.21
C GLN A 113 -15.98 0.21 4.39
N ALA A 114 -14.68 0.14 4.72
CA ALA A 114 -14.09 0.93 5.80
C ALA A 114 -14.27 2.45 5.56
N VAL A 115 -14.11 2.91 4.32
CA VAL A 115 -14.36 4.32 3.94
C VAL A 115 -15.82 4.68 4.16
N GLN A 116 -16.76 3.85 3.72
CA GLN A 116 -18.19 4.10 3.91
C GLN A 116 -18.59 4.14 5.40
N ASP A 117 -18.01 3.27 6.22
CA ASP A 117 -18.30 3.25 7.64
C ASP A 117 -17.71 4.48 8.36
N ALA A 118 -16.54 4.94 7.92
CA ALA A 118 -15.98 6.21 8.39
C ALA A 118 -16.88 7.42 8.02
N GLU A 119 -17.35 7.48 6.77
CA GLU A 119 -18.25 8.54 6.29
C GLU A 119 -19.58 8.55 7.06
N LYS A 120 -20.18 7.36 7.32
CA LYS A 120 -21.39 7.24 8.15
C LYS A 120 -21.15 7.71 9.59
N ALA A 121 -19.95 7.52 10.12
CA ALA A 121 -19.53 8.02 11.43
C ALA A 121 -19.19 9.53 11.43
N GLY A 122 -19.21 10.19 10.27
CA GLY A 122 -18.93 11.62 10.14
C GLY A 122 -17.45 11.95 9.94
N PHE A 123 -16.63 11.00 9.45
CA PHE A 123 -15.20 11.20 9.26
C PHE A 123 -14.78 10.93 7.84
N GLN A 124 -13.81 11.72 7.36
CA GLN A 124 -13.12 11.52 6.09
C GLN A 124 -11.63 11.36 6.35
N PHE A 125 -11.04 10.29 5.82
CA PHE A 125 -9.62 10.03 5.91
C PHE A 125 -8.91 10.35 4.60
N PHE A 126 -7.63 10.70 4.72
CA PHE A 126 -6.73 10.90 3.59
C PHE A 126 -5.43 10.16 3.86
N PHE A 127 -4.86 9.56 2.81
CA PHE A 127 -3.65 8.76 2.88
C PHE A 127 -2.60 9.24 1.88
N GLY A 128 -1.34 9.25 2.33
CA GLY A 128 -0.15 9.33 1.50
C GLY A 128 0.72 8.09 1.73
N ALA A 129 1.21 7.51 0.66
CA ALA A 129 2.02 6.30 0.68
C ALA A 129 3.44 6.63 0.22
N GLU A 130 4.42 6.32 1.07
CA GLU A 130 5.85 6.39 0.77
C GLU A 130 6.37 4.95 0.69
N GLN A 131 6.87 4.51 -0.46
CA GLN A 131 7.38 3.16 -0.63
C GLN A 131 8.81 3.19 -1.13
N GLU A 132 9.70 2.59 -0.34
CA GLU A 132 11.09 2.39 -0.69
C GLU A 132 11.25 1.13 -1.56
N PHE A 133 12.26 1.14 -2.42
CA PHE A 133 12.61 0.01 -3.27
C PHE A 133 14.09 0.00 -3.62
N TYR A 134 14.61 -1.20 -3.87
CA TYR A 134 15.98 -1.36 -4.38
C TYR A 134 15.98 -1.57 -5.89
N LEU A 135 17.01 -1.07 -6.56
CA LEU A 135 17.35 -1.37 -7.94
C LEU A 135 18.56 -2.30 -7.98
N PHE A 136 18.39 -3.46 -8.61
CA PHE A 136 19.43 -4.46 -8.80
C PHE A 136 19.75 -4.67 -10.28
N ASN A 137 21.01 -5.01 -10.55
CA ASN A 137 21.45 -5.44 -11.86
C ASN A 137 20.78 -6.80 -12.22
N LEU A 138 20.68 -7.06 -13.53
CA LEU A 138 20.31 -8.36 -14.06
C LEU A 138 21.59 -9.13 -14.45
N ASP A 139 21.53 -10.45 -14.42
CA ASP A 139 22.57 -11.29 -14.98
C ASP A 139 22.50 -11.30 -16.53
N ASP A 140 23.46 -11.96 -17.18
CA ASP A 140 23.53 -12.07 -18.64
C ASP A 140 22.30 -12.80 -19.26
N ASN A 141 21.56 -13.55 -18.47
CA ASN A 141 20.33 -14.21 -18.87
C ASN A 141 19.07 -13.37 -18.57
N GLY A 142 19.25 -12.17 -18.01
CA GLY A 142 18.17 -11.27 -17.62
C GLY A 142 17.44 -11.65 -16.34
N ASN A 143 18.03 -12.49 -15.46
CA ASN A 143 17.48 -12.80 -14.15
C ASN A 143 17.89 -11.76 -13.13
N PRO A 144 17.05 -11.48 -12.10
CA PRO A 144 17.41 -10.60 -11.01
C PRO A 144 18.62 -11.12 -10.24
N THR A 145 19.56 -10.22 -9.92
CA THR A 145 20.68 -10.47 -9.00
C THR A 145 20.44 -9.80 -7.66
N LYS A 146 21.41 -9.92 -6.74
CA LYS A 146 21.50 -9.13 -5.51
C LYS A 146 22.63 -8.10 -5.58
N GLU A 147 23.11 -7.78 -6.77
CA GLU A 147 24.09 -6.73 -7.01
C GLU A 147 23.36 -5.39 -7.16
N PRO A 148 23.53 -4.43 -6.21
CA PRO A 148 22.90 -3.12 -6.29
C PRO A 148 23.33 -2.37 -7.56
N TYR A 149 22.43 -1.59 -8.13
CA TYR A 149 22.70 -0.80 -9.33
C TYR A 149 23.79 0.26 -9.11
N ASP A 150 23.90 0.79 -7.90
CA ASP A 150 24.95 1.69 -7.47
C ASP A 150 25.34 1.45 -6.01
N ASN A 151 26.24 2.28 -5.49
CA ASN A 151 26.65 2.25 -4.08
C ASN A 151 26.59 3.66 -3.48
N ALA A 152 25.64 4.47 -3.95
CA ALA A 152 25.39 5.79 -3.40
C ALA A 152 24.72 5.71 -2.01
N GLY A 153 24.71 6.82 -1.31
CA GLY A 153 24.10 7.00 0.00
C GLY A 153 22.92 7.97 -0.03
N TYR A 154 22.45 8.33 1.16
CA TYR A 154 21.25 9.16 1.35
C TYR A 154 21.40 10.54 0.71
N MET A 155 20.52 10.86 -0.24
CA MET A 155 20.47 12.10 -1.01
C MET A 155 21.73 12.39 -1.86
N ASP A 156 22.56 11.38 -2.13
CA ASP A 156 23.64 11.53 -3.10
C ASP A 156 23.09 11.87 -4.48
N ILE A 157 23.92 12.46 -5.31
CA ILE A 157 23.57 12.90 -6.69
C ILE A 157 24.42 12.13 -7.71
N ALA A 158 24.07 12.25 -8.99
CA ALA A 158 24.91 11.74 -10.07
C ALA A 158 26.34 12.36 -10.03
N PRO A 159 27.40 11.59 -10.32
CA PRO A 159 27.39 10.26 -10.96
C PRO A 159 27.30 9.07 -9.98
N GLU A 160 27.40 9.28 -8.67
CA GLU A 160 27.33 8.23 -7.67
C GLU A 160 25.93 7.58 -7.66
N ASP A 161 24.88 8.40 -7.63
CA ASP A 161 23.48 8.01 -7.80
C ASP A 161 23.19 7.72 -9.28
N LYS A 162 23.24 6.46 -9.68
CA LYS A 162 22.88 6.02 -11.03
C LYS A 162 21.37 5.89 -11.22
N GLY A 163 20.61 5.84 -10.13
CA GLY A 163 19.15 5.68 -10.11
C GLY A 163 18.37 6.94 -10.49
N GLU A 164 19.00 8.11 -10.54
CA GLU A 164 18.35 9.41 -10.80
C GLU A 164 17.48 9.41 -12.06
N ASN A 165 17.99 8.93 -13.19
CA ASN A 165 17.23 8.88 -14.44
C ASN A 165 16.06 7.89 -14.40
N ILE A 166 16.19 6.79 -13.64
CA ILE A 166 15.10 5.82 -13.46
C ILE A 166 13.98 6.48 -12.65
N ARG A 167 14.30 7.14 -11.54
CA ARG A 167 13.30 7.87 -10.74
C ARG A 167 12.63 8.96 -11.56
N ARG A 168 13.39 9.71 -12.37
CA ARG A 168 12.85 10.74 -13.27
C ARG A 168 11.85 10.13 -14.26
N GLU A 169 12.18 9.01 -14.92
CA GLU A 169 11.26 8.33 -15.86
C GLU A 169 10.01 7.82 -15.14
N VAL A 170 10.16 7.28 -13.94
CA VAL A 170 9.04 6.87 -13.10
C VAL A 170 8.13 8.06 -12.77
N CYS A 171 8.69 9.18 -12.29
CA CYS A 171 7.92 10.38 -11.96
C CYS A 171 7.13 10.92 -13.17
N LEU A 172 7.76 11.05 -14.32
CA LEU A 172 7.09 11.52 -15.54
C LEU A 172 5.99 10.55 -16.02
N THR A 173 6.21 9.24 -15.84
CA THR A 173 5.19 8.23 -16.17
C THR A 173 4.00 8.32 -15.21
N LEU A 174 4.24 8.50 -13.90
CA LEU A 174 3.19 8.70 -12.91
C LEU A 174 2.38 9.97 -13.19
N GLU A 175 3.04 11.07 -13.58
CA GLU A 175 2.37 12.32 -13.98
C GLU A 175 1.43 12.12 -15.17
N GLN A 176 1.88 11.41 -16.21
CA GLN A 176 1.03 11.03 -17.36
C GLN A 176 -0.18 10.19 -16.95
N MET A 177 -0.07 9.44 -15.85
CA MET A 177 -1.14 8.66 -15.27
C MET A 177 -1.98 9.44 -14.25
N GLY A 178 -1.74 10.74 -14.08
CA GLY A 178 -2.49 11.60 -13.15
C GLY A 178 -2.12 11.41 -11.67
N ILE A 179 -1.07 10.65 -11.37
CA ILE A 179 -0.48 10.53 -10.03
C ILE A 179 0.62 11.58 -9.94
N ARG A 180 0.55 12.45 -8.90
CA ARG A 180 1.47 13.58 -8.76
C ARG A 180 2.62 13.23 -7.82
N PRO A 181 3.86 13.02 -8.31
CA PRO A 181 5.03 12.90 -7.46
C PRO A 181 5.28 14.20 -6.69
N GLU A 182 5.80 14.09 -5.47
CA GLU A 182 6.17 15.24 -4.62
C GLU A 182 7.68 15.31 -4.44
N SER A 183 8.33 14.18 -4.18
CA SER A 183 9.78 14.09 -4.03
C SER A 183 10.33 12.79 -4.59
N SER A 184 11.62 12.77 -4.89
CA SER A 184 12.37 11.56 -5.21
C SER A 184 13.83 11.72 -4.84
N HIS A 185 14.42 10.72 -4.21
CA HIS A 185 15.82 10.74 -3.80
C HIS A 185 16.40 9.33 -3.69
N HIS A 186 17.74 9.26 -3.62
CA HIS A 186 18.44 8.05 -3.23
C HIS A 186 18.32 7.86 -1.72
N GLU A 187 18.04 6.62 -1.28
CA GLU A 187 17.96 6.24 0.12
C GLU A 187 19.30 5.78 0.71
N GLU A 188 19.32 5.34 1.99
CA GLU A 188 20.54 4.98 2.71
C GLU A 188 21.23 3.71 2.18
N GLY A 189 20.45 2.77 1.64
CA GLY A 189 20.96 1.51 1.11
C GLY A 189 21.54 1.66 -0.30
N PRO A 190 22.57 0.88 -0.68
CA PRO A 190 23.11 0.91 -2.04
C PRO A 190 22.03 0.50 -3.05
N GLY A 191 21.80 1.34 -4.06
CA GLY A 191 20.74 1.17 -5.04
C GLY A 191 19.32 1.31 -4.48
N GLN A 192 19.16 1.85 -3.26
CA GLN A 192 17.84 2.07 -2.64
C GLN A 192 17.30 3.45 -3.02
N ASN A 193 16.02 3.50 -3.33
CA ASN A 193 15.34 4.68 -3.84
C ASN A 193 13.99 4.87 -3.17
N GLU A 194 13.54 6.13 -3.10
CA GLU A 194 12.20 6.53 -2.65
C GLU A 194 11.61 7.55 -3.62
N ILE A 195 10.32 7.44 -3.85
CA ILE A 195 9.52 8.43 -4.58
C ILE A 195 8.21 8.61 -3.83
N ASP A 196 7.96 9.82 -3.38
CA ASP A 196 6.73 10.20 -2.72
C ASP A 196 5.75 10.78 -3.72
N PHE A 197 4.47 10.54 -3.50
CA PHE A 197 3.40 11.13 -4.28
C PHE A 197 2.28 11.64 -3.38
N ARG A 198 1.57 12.63 -3.91
CA ARG A 198 0.59 13.40 -3.17
C ARG A 198 -0.49 12.53 -2.54
N TYR A 199 -0.88 12.87 -1.31
CA TYR A 199 -1.97 12.22 -0.59
C TYR A 199 -3.31 12.36 -1.34
N SER A 200 -4.21 11.42 -1.13
CA SER A 200 -5.55 11.39 -1.72
C SER A 200 -6.56 10.66 -0.82
N SER A 201 -7.80 10.51 -1.30
CA SER A 201 -8.80 9.68 -0.63
C SER A 201 -8.30 8.23 -0.49
N PRO A 202 -8.73 7.48 0.52
CA PRO A 202 -8.11 6.19 0.85
C PRO A 202 -8.07 5.21 -0.32
N LEU A 203 -9.19 5.07 -1.06
CA LEU A 203 -9.26 4.16 -2.19
C LEU A 203 -8.34 4.59 -3.33
N SER A 204 -8.32 5.89 -3.65
CA SER A 204 -7.40 6.42 -4.67
C SER A 204 -5.94 6.29 -4.25
N ALA A 205 -5.60 6.51 -2.98
CA ALA A 205 -4.25 6.36 -2.47
C ALA A 205 -3.78 4.90 -2.55
N ALA A 206 -4.65 3.93 -2.24
CA ALA A 206 -4.34 2.51 -2.37
C ALA A 206 -4.16 2.10 -3.84
N ASP A 207 -5.07 2.52 -4.73
CA ASP A 207 -4.97 2.30 -6.17
C ASP A 207 -3.67 2.92 -6.74
N ASN A 208 -3.27 4.11 -6.26
CA ASN A 208 -2.03 4.78 -6.64
C ASN A 208 -0.78 4.02 -6.16
N ALA A 209 -0.77 3.53 -4.93
CA ALA A 209 0.34 2.74 -4.39
C ALA A 209 0.54 1.42 -5.17
N MET A 210 -0.55 0.74 -5.55
CA MET A 210 -0.51 -0.43 -6.43
C MET A 210 0.02 -0.09 -7.82
N THR A 211 -0.41 1.04 -8.36
CA THR A 211 0.04 1.54 -9.67
C THR A 211 1.52 1.90 -9.62
N PHE A 212 1.98 2.57 -8.57
CA PHE A 212 3.37 2.94 -8.33
C PHE A 212 4.31 1.74 -8.44
N GLN A 213 4.03 0.65 -7.69
CA GLN A 213 4.86 -0.56 -7.78
C GLN A 213 4.93 -1.13 -9.20
N THR A 214 3.81 -1.10 -9.93
CA THR A 214 3.74 -1.58 -11.32
C THR A 214 4.59 -0.70 -12.25
N VAL A 215 4.51 0.62 -12.10
CA VAL A 215 5.29 1.59 -12.89
C VAL A 215 6.78 1.39 -12.62
N VAL A 216 7.19 1.40 -11.35
CA VAL A 216 8.61 1.22 -10.97
C VAL A 216 9.18 -0.08 -11.53
N LYS A 217 8.50 -1.21 -11.34
CA LYS A 217 8.93 -2.51 -11.88
C LYS A 217 9.02 -2.51 -13.41
N THR A 218 8.08 -1.85 -14.07
CA THR A 218 8.05 -1.76 -15.54
C THR A 218 9.20 -0.91 -16.08
N ILE A 219 9.41 0.28 -15.51
CA ILE A 219 10.47 1.20 -15.91
C ILE A 219 11.85 0.61 -15.62
N ALA A 220 12.05 0.04 -14.42
CA ALA A 220 13.29 -0.66 -14.08
C ALA A 220 13.61 -1.76 -15.11
N ARG A 221 12.62 -2.61 -15.43
CA ARG A 221 12.81 -3.70 -16.41
C ARG A 221 13.15 -3.20 -17.81
N ARG A 222 12.54 -2.11 -18.27
CA ARG A 222 12.84 -1.47 -19.56
C ARG A 222 14.27 -0.91 -19.62
N ASN A 223 14.82 -0.55 -18.47
CA ASN A 223 16.18 -0.05 -18.32
C ASN A 223 17.20 -1.15 -17.94
N GLY A 224 16.83 -2.45 -18.08
CA GLY A 224 17.73 -3.57 -17.79
C GLY A 224 17.98 -3.82 -16.31
N LEU A 225 17.05 -3.37 -15.43
CA LEU A 225 17.16 -3.49 -13.98
C LEU A 225 16.00 -4.30 -13.39
N HIS A 226 16.18 -4.70 -12.13
CA HIS A 226 15.14 -5.29 -11.30
C HIS A 226 14.82 -4.38 -10.12
N ALA A 227 13.56 -4.03 -9.96
CA ALA A 227 13.08 -3.31 -8.78
C ALA A 227 12.55 -4.30 -7.74
N ASP A 228 13.13 -4.28 -6.54
CA ASP A 228 12.81 -5.16 -5.42
C ASP A 228 12.15 -4.39 -4.28
N PHE A 229 10.89 -4.71 -4.01
CA PHE A 229 10.06 -4.17 -2.93
C PHE A 229 9.99 -5.10 -1.71
N SER A 230 10.82 -6.14 -1.64
CA SER A 230 10.83 -7.01 -0.47
C SER A 230 11.27 -6.26 0.79
N PRO A 231 10.79 -6.66 1.97
CA PRO A 231 11.07 -5.93 3.21
C PRO A 231 12.55 -5.81 3.55
N LYS A 232 13.34 -6.82 3.26
CA LYS A 232 14.77 -6.90 3.58
C LYS A 232 15.54 -7.53 2.42
N PRO A 233 15.82 -6.74 1.34
CA PRO A 233 16.48 -7.28 0.15
C PRO A 233 17.93 -7.71 0.37
N LEU A 234 18.66 -6.99 1.24
CA LEU A 234 20.07 -7.22 1.55
C LEU A 234 20.30 -7.36 3.05
N GLU A 235 21.08 -8.35 3.44
CA GLU A 235 21.54 -8.53 4.81
C GLU A 235 22.47 -7.39 5.23
N GLY A 236 22.34 -6.91 6.47
CA GLY A 236 23.17 -5.83 7.03
C GLY A 236 22.93 -4.44 6.41
N LYS A 237 22.03 -4.29 5.43
CA LYS A 237 21.67 -3.01 4.81
C LYS A 237 20.26 -2.58 5.24
N PRO A 238 19.85 -1.32 5.04
CA PRO A 238 18.47 -0.90 5.29
C PRO A 238 17.45 -1.78 4.59
N GLY A 239 16.29 -2.02 5.24
CA GLY A 239 15.14 -2.64 4.61
C GLY A 239 14.28 -1.61 3.91
N ASN A 240 13.33 -2.05 3.09
CA ASN A 240 12.34 -1.15 2.49
C ASN A 240 11.20 -0.85 3.47
N GLY A 241 10.93 0.43 3.67
CA GLY A 241 9.76 0.92 4.39
C GLY A 241 8.57 1.16 3.46
N PHE A 242 7.40 1.04 4.04
CA PHE A 242 6.15 1.56 3.50
C PHE A 242 5.56 2.48 4.55
N HIS A 243 5.97 3.75 4.55
CA HIS A 243 5.47 4.71 5.51
C HIS A 243 4.08 5.18 5.08
N ILE A 244 3.12 5.08 6.00
CA ILE A 244 1.73 5.43 5.73
C ILE A 244 1.40 6.72 6.46
N ASN A 245 1.30 7.81 5.70
CA ASN A 245 0.82 9.09 6.19
C ASN A 245 -0.70 9.09 6.21
N MET A 246 -1.30 9.57 7.29
CA MET A 246 -2.74 9.62 7.43
C MET A 246 -3.21 10.89 8.15
N SER A 247 -4.33 11.43 7.69
CA SER A 247 -5.05 12.52 8.37
C SER A 247 -6.55 12.25 8.36
N VAL A 248 -7.25 12.86 9.32
CA VAL A 248 -8.71 12.72 9.46
C VAL A 248 -9.36 14.10 9.52
N LYS A 249 -10.46 14.26 8.80
CA LYS A 249 -11.36 15.42 8.89
C LYS A 249 -12.72 14.97 9.39
N SER A 250 -13.27 15.69 10.35
CA SER A 250 -14.63 15.46 10.83
C SER A 250 -15.60 16.47 10.20
N THR A 251 -16.85 16.06 10.04
CA THR A 251 -17.91 16.93 9.50
C THR A 251 -18.21 18.15 10.37
N ASN A 252 -17.87 18.11 11.65
CA ASN A 252 -18.01 19.20 12.61
C ASN A 252 -16.73 20.03 12.81
N ASN A 253 -15.69 19.79 12.01
CA ASN A 253 -14.38 20.45 12.07
C ASN A 253 -13.64 20.32 13.42
N THR A 254 -13.95 19.30 14.24
CA THR A 254 -13.14 18.99 15.43
C THR A 254 -11.84 18.32 15.03
N ASP A 255 -10.74 18.67 15.72
CA ASP A 255 -9.48 17.95 15.58
C ASP A 255 -9.60 16.59 16.31
N ASN A 256 -9.33 15.51 15.60
CA ASN A 256 -9.40 14.14 16.12
C ASN A 256 -8.06 13.39 15.95
N MET A 257 -6.97 14.12 15.69
CA MET A 257 -5.68 13.53 15.41
C MET A 257 -5.13 12.74 16.59
N ASP A 258 -5.29 13.25 17.81
CA ASP A 258 -4.81 12.57 19.03
C ASP A 258 -5.56 11.25 19.24
N PHE A 259 -6.87 11.25 19.10
CA PHE A 259 -7.68 10.03 19.18
C PHE A 259 -7.34 9.03 18.06
N MET A 260 -7.09 9.52 16.85
CA MET A 260 -6.66 8.72 15.71
C MET A 260 -5.34 8.01 16.02
N ILE A 261 -4.33 8.75 16.50
CA ILE A 261 -3.03 8.20 16.86
C ILE A 261 -3.17 7.19 18.00
N ALA A 262 -3.92 7.53 19.05
CA ALA A 262 -4.16 6.64 20.19
C ALA A 262 -4.81 5.31 19.76
N GLY A 263 -5.76 5.36 18.84
CA GLY A 263 -6.40 4.16 18.26
C GLY A 263 -5.42 3.30 17.47
N ILE A 264 -4.56 3.92 16.65
CA ILE A 264 -3.52 3.19 15.90
C ILE A 264 -2.55 2.51 16.88
N LEU A 265 -2.04 3.23 17.88
CA LEU A 265 -1.12 2.66 18.87
C LEU A 265 -1.76 1.48 19.63
N ALA A 266 -3.05 1.60 19.98
CA ALA A 266 -3.78 0.55 20.70
C ALA A 266 -3.98 -0.73 19.87
N LYS A 267 -3.99 -0.65 18.52
CA LYS A 267 -4.31 -1.77 17.63
C LYS A 267 -3.16 -2.25 16.75
N VAL A 268 -2.05 -1.53 16.68
CA VAL A 268 -0.97 -1.82 15.73
C VAL A 268 -0.34 -3.20 15.92
N ALA A 269 -0.20 -3.69 17.15
CA ALA A 269 0.34 -5.02 17.41
C ALA A 269 -0.54 -6.13 16.78
N GLU A 270 -1.86 -5.98 16.89
CA GLU A 270 -2.84 -6.90 16.31
C GLU A 270 -2.86 -6.84 14.77
N MET A 271 -2.58 -5.65 14.19
CA MET A 271 -2.54 -5.42 12.74
C MET A 271 -1.22 -5.86 12.10
N THR A 272 -0.17 -6.12 12.86
CA THR A 272 1.20 -6.28 12.34
C THR A 272 1.32 -7.34 11.26
N VAL A 273 0.61 -8.46 11.33
CA VAL A 273 0.66 -9.51 10.30
C VAL A 273 0.21 -9.02 8.92
N PHE A 274 -0.67 -8.02 8.85
CA PHE A 274 -1.15 -7.42 7.60
C PHE A 274 -0.25 -6.28 7.12
N LEU A 275 0.45 -5.63 8.04
CA LEU A 275 1.40 -4.54 7.77
C LEU A 275 2.80 -5.07 7.42
N ASN A 276 3.14 -6.27 7.89
CA ASN A 276 4.45 -6.91 7.81
C ASN A 276 4.28 -8.43 7.57
N PRO A 277 3.84 -8.83 6.36
CA PRO A 277 3.30 -10.17 6.12
C PRO A 277 4.33 -11.27 5.85
N LEU A 278 5.62 -10.96 5.83
CA LEU A 278 6.69 -11.89 5.49
C LEU A 278 7.62 -12.14 6.68
N GLU A 279 8.26 -13.31 6.73
CA GLU A 279 9.25 -13.64 7.77
C GLU A 279 10.38 -12.59 7.85
N ASN A 280 10.88 -12.12 6.71
CA ASN A 280 11.93 -11.12 6.67
C ASN A 280 11.46 -9.69 6.96
N SER A 281 10.14 -9.44 7.07
CA SER A 281 9.59 -8.16 7.53
C SER A 281 10.12 -7.80 8.92
N TYR A 282 10.19 -8.77 9.82
CA TYR A 282 10.57 -8.62 11.22
C TYR A 282 12.07 -8.36 11.42
N GLN A 283 12.89 -8.68 10.42
CA GLN A 283 14.32 -8.36 10.43
C GLN A 283 14.60 -6.85 10.29
N ARG A 284 13.59 -6.05 9.93
CA ARG A 284 13.69 -4.59 9.86
C ARG A 284 13.63 -3.96 11.24
N PHE A 285 12.81 -4.49 12.15
CA PHE A 285 12.44 -3.83 13.40
C PHE A 285 13.62 -3.59 14.34
N GLY A 286 13.72 -2.36 14.85
CA GLY A 286 14.76 -1.93 15.78
C GLY A 286 16.06 -1.50 15.12
N ASN A 287 16.14 -1.48 13.78
CA ASN A 287 17.34 -1.11 13.02
C ASN A 287 17.00 -0.14 11.88
N ASN A 288 17.97 0.67 11.48
CA ASN A 288 17.92 1.49 10.26
C ASN A 288 16.59 2.23 10.08
N LYS A 289 16.16 2.98 11.09
CA LYS A 289 14.92 3.78 11.11
C LYS A 289 13.62 2.98 11.01
N ALA A 290 13.63 1.65 11.14
CA ALA A 290 12.42 0.83 11.25
C ALA A 290 12.10 0.61 12.75
N PRO A 291 11.06 1.27 13.30
CA PRO A 291 10.77 1.24 14.73
C PRO A 291 10.24 -0.12 15.19
N ARG A 292 10.52 -0.45 16.45
CA ARG A 292 10.05 -1.68 17.13
C ARG A 292 9.05 -1.38 18.25
N TYR A 293 9.21 -0.24 18.92
CA TYR A 293 8.48 0.09 20.15
C TYR A 293 7.21 0.87 19.82
N ILE A 294 6.09 0.49 20.41
CA ILE A 294 4.80 1.17 20.24
C ILE A 294 4.85 2.50 20.98
N SER A 295 5.01 3.56 20.23
CA SER A 295 5.28 4.90 20.73
C SER A 295 5.00 5.95 19.65
N TRP A 296 4.89 7.20 20.06
CA TRP A 296 4.75 8.32 19.14
C TRP A 296 5.56 9.52 19.60
N SER A 297 5.87 10.43 18.70
CA SER A 297 6.40 11.75 18.98
C SER A 297 6.35 12.64 17.75
N SER A 298 6.53 13.95 17.96
CA SER A 298 6.75 14.91 16.89
C SER A 298 8.17 14.79 16.36
N GLU A 299 8.35 14.80 15.03
CA GLU A 299 9.63 14.90 14.31
C GLU A 299 10.63 13.75 14.52
N ASN A 300 10.44 12.87 15.49
CA ASN A 300 11.36 11.81 15.88
C ASN A 300 11.17 10.53 15.05
N ARG A 301 12.17 10.18 14.26
CA ARG A 301 12.13 9.01 13.35
C ARG A 301 12.40 7.66 14.02
N SER A 302 12.69 7.63 15.33
CA SER A 302 12.80 6.36 16.08
C SER A 302 11.47 5.86 16.63
N GLN A 303 10.41 6.65 16.49
CA GLN A 303 9.06 6.35 16.98
C GLN A 303 8.24 5.60 15.95
N LEU A 304 7.29 4.79 16.42
CA LEU A 304 6.38 4.02 15.57
C LEU A 304 5.44 4.92 14.78
N VAL A 305 4.82 5.88 15.50
CA VAL A 305 4.03 6.93 14.87
C VAL A 305 4.78 8.26 15.04
N ARG A 306 5.07 8.89 13.92
CA ARG A 306 5.69 10.20 13.85
C ARG A 306 4.67 11.22 13.39
N VAL A 307 4.67 12.38 14.01
CA VAL A 307 3.94 13.56 13.51
C VAL A 307 4.95 14.47 12.85
N PRO A 308 5.05 14.50 11.51
CA PRO A 308 6.01 15.37 10.81
C PRO A 308 5.74 16.84 11.08
N ALA A 309 6.78 17.67 11.03
CA ALA A 309 6.63 19.12 11.04
C ALA A 309 5.82 19.57 9.81
N ALA A 310 4.58 19.96 10.04
CA ALA A 310 3.69 20.44 9.00
C ALA A 310 2.62 21.36 9.59
N VAL A 311 2.11 22.28 8.77
CA VAL A 311 1.11 23.26 9.18
C VAL A 311 -0.16 23.16 8.32
N GLY A 312 -1.30 23.55 8.91
CA GLY A 312 -2.57 23.62 8.19
C GLY A 312 -3.04 22.26 7.68
N GLU A 313 -3.41 22.19 6.43
CA GLU A 313 -3.96 20.98 5.78
C GLU A 313 -2.94 19.84 5.61
N TYR A 314 -1.64 20.11 5.80
CA TYR A 314 -0.58 19.11 5.70
C TYR A 314 -0.29 18.38 7.02
N LYS A 315 -0.99 18.73 8.11
CA LYS A 315 -0.90 17.98 9.37
C LYS A 315 -1.32 16.53 9.18
N ARG A 316 -0.46 15.62 9.60
CA ARG A 316 -0.66 14.17 9.44
C ARG A 316 0.11 13.38 10.49
N ALA A 317 -0.27 12.14 10.70
CA ALA A 317 0.53 11.15 11.41
C ALA A 317 1.09 10.14 10.40
N GLU A 318 2.31 9.69 10.63
CA GLU A 318 3.05 8.74 9.81
C GLU A 318 3.25 7.44 10.59
N LEU A 319 2.64 6.34 10.16
CA LEU A 319 2.94 5.00 10.68
C LEU A 319 4.15 4.44 9.92
N ARG A 320 5.21 4.07 10.66
CA ARG A 320 6.52 3.77 10.09
C ARG A 320 6.92 2.28 10.07
N SER A 321 6.13 1.42 10.71
CA SER A 321 6.44 -0.03 10.75
C SER A 321 6.14 -0.79 9.47
N PRO A 322 5.13 -0.46 8.65
CA PRO A 322 4.77 -1.26 7.49
C PRO A 322 5.92 -1.39 6.49
N ASP A 323 5.83 -2.42 5.66
CA ASP A 323 6.74 -2.63 4.53
C ASP A 323 5.97 -2.84 3.22
N PRO A 324 6.63 -2.71 2.04
CA PRO A 324 5.95 -2.73 0.74
C PRO A 324 5.35 -4.10 0.35
N ALA A 325 5.56 -5.16 1.13
CA ALA A 325 4.89 -6.44 0.94
C ALA A 325 3.45 -6.45 1.53
N ALA A 326 3.08 -5.42 2.30
CA ALA A 326 1.73 -5.27 2.82
C ALA A 326 0.70 -5.11 1.69
N ASN A 327 -0.47 -5.71 1.86
CA ASN A 327 -1.62 -5.39 1.02
C ASN A 327 -2.13 -4.00 1.41
N THR A 328 -1.91 -3.02 0.54
CA THR A 328 -2.24 -1.60 0.82
C THR A 328 -3.71 -1.39 1.16
N TYR A 329 -4.63 -2.13 0.52
CA TYR A 329 -6.06 -2.01 0.81
C TYR A 329 -6.38 -2.48 2.22
N LEU A 330 -5.85 -3.63 2.65
CA LEU A 330 -6.04 -4.15 4.01
C LEU A 330 -5.37 -3.26 5.05
N ALA A 331 -4.16 -2.78 4.77
CA ALA A 331 -3.45 -1.87 5.66
C ALA A 331 -4.24 -0.58 5.91
N PHE A 332 -4.76 0.05 4.86
CA PHE A 332 -5.54 1.29 4.98
C PHE A 332 -6.90 1.05 5.65
N ALA A 333 -7.58 -0.07 5.35
CA ALA A 333 -8.83 -0.42 6.00
C ALA A 333 -8.64 -0.58 7.53
N LEU A 334 -7.62 -1.34 7.94
CA LEU A 334 -7.30 -1.54 9.36
C LEU A 334 -6.91 -0.24 10.05
N MET A 335 -6.15 0.64 9.39
CA MET A 335 -5.81 1.95 9.95
C MET A 335 -7.04 2.85 10.11
N ILE A 336 -8.00 2.81 9.18
CA ILE A 336 -9.27 3.53 9.33
C ILE A 336 -10.03 2.99 10.55
N TYR A 337 -10.21 1.68 10.67
CA TYR A 337 -10.94 1.08 11.79
C TYR A 337 -10.24 1.30 13.14
N ALA A 338 -8.91 1.19 13.19
CA ALA A 338 -8.14 1.52 14.39
C ALA A 338 -8.32 2.98 14.81
N SER A 339 -8.33 3.89 13.84
CA SER A 339 -8.59 5.31 14.08
C SER A 339 -10.01 5.57 14.59
N LEU A 340 -11.00 4.95 13.97
CA LEU A 340 -12.40 5.04 14.42
C LEU A 340 -12.56 4.48 15.84
N TYR A 341 -11.88 3.37 16.15
CA TYR A 341 -11.85 2.81 17.50
C TYR A 341 -11.33 3.84 18.53
N GLY A 342 -10.23 4.52 18.22
CA GLY A 342 -9.67 5.56 19.09
C GLY A 342 -10.62 6.77 19.26
N ILE A 343 -11.20 7.24 18.15
CA ILE A 343 -12.12 8.38 18.15
C ILE A 343 -13.42 8.08 18.91
N GLN A 344 -14.05 6.94 18.64
CA GLN A 344 -15.32 6.56 19.23
C GLN A 344 -15.21 6.29 20.74
N ASN A 345 -14.09 5.69 21.17
CA ASN A 345 -13.80 5.44 22.58
C ASN A 345 -13.10 6.60 23.29
N LYS A 346 -12.78 7.69 22.57
CA LYS A 346 -12.07 8.87 23.10
C LYS A 346 -10.81 8.45 23.85
N LEU A 347 -9.99 7.60 23.22
CA LEU A 347 -8.77 7.10 23.84
C LEU A 347 -7.80 8.26 24.09
N GLU A 348 -7.28 8.36 25.30
CA GLU A 348 -6.25 9.32 25.63
C GLU A 348 -4.95 8.95 24.92
N LEU A 349 -4.34 9.92 24.23
CA LEU A 349 -3.03 9.75 23.64
C LEU A 349 -1.97 9.79 24.75
N PRO A 350 -1.11 8.76 24.90
CA PRO A 350 -0.04 8.78 25.87
C PRO A 350 0.95 9.93 25.61
N ASP A 351 1.75 10.28 26.61
CA ASP A 351 2.79 11.30 26.46
C ASP A 351 3.75 10.95 25.31
N PRO A 352 4.21 11.94 24.53
CA PRO A 352 5.14 11.71 23.44
C PRO A 352 6.51 11.24 23.98
N ALA A 353 7.12 10.28 23.26
CA ALA A 353 8.43 9.77 23.61
C ALA A 353 9.54 10.55 22.87
N ASP A 354 9.97 11.69 23.44
CA ASP A 354 11.00 12.56 22.84
C ASP A 354 12.43 12.05 23.08
N ILE A 355 12.62 10.74 22.94
CA ILE A 355 13.92 10.06 23.11
C ILE A 355 14.26 9.24 21.87
N ASN A 356 15.56 9.05 21.62
CA ASN A 356 15.99 8.18 20.54
C ASN A 356 15.97 6.71 21.01
N LEU A 357 14.92 5.97 20.62
CA LEU A 357 14.72 4.57 21.03
C LEU A 357 15.76 3.60 20.48
N TYR A 358 16.54 3.96 19.46
CA TYR A 358 17.67 3.14 18.98
C TYR A 358 18.90 3.25 19.89
N LYS A 359 18.96 4.26 20.76
CA LYS A 359 20.10 4.53 21.64
C LYS A 359 19.74 4.51 23.13
N ALA A 360 18.47 4.28 23.46
CA ALA A 360 18.00 4.25 24.84
C ALA A 360 18.52 3.01 25.58
N ASP A 361 18.67 3.14 26.89
CA ASP A 361 19.05 2.03 27.78
C ASP A 361 17.90 1.03 27.99
N ALA A 362 18.23 -0.15 28.50
CA ALA A 362 17.26 -1.24 28.68
C ALA A 362 16.12 -0.86 29.63
N ASP A 363 16.37 -0.07 30.69
CA ASP A 363 15.36 0.34 31.67
C ASP A 363 14.35 1.32 31.04
N THR A 364 14.83 2.18 30.14
CA THR A 364 13.99 3.07 29.36
C THR A 364 13.17 2.29 28.34
N LEU A 365 13.77 1.37 27.61
CA LEU A 365 13.10 0.55 26.58
C LEU A 365 12.03 -0.38 27.18
N ALA A 366 12.24 -0.87 28.41
CA ALA A 366 11.28 -1.73 29.13
C ALA A 366 9.94 -1.05 29.45
N LYS A 367 9.86 0.27 29.31
CA LYS A 367 8.60 1.04 29.52
C LYS A 367 7.66 1.02 28.31
N PHE A 368 8.15 0.58 27.16
CA PHE A 368 7.38 0.57 25.91
C PHE A 368 7.00 -0.85 25.51
N GLU A 369 5.77 -1.02 25.11
CA GLU A 369 5.33 -2.23 24.43
C GLU A 369 6.06 -2.36 23.07
N GLN A 370 6.20 -3.59 22.61
CA GLN A 370 6.89 -3.88 21.35
C GLN A 370 5.93 -4.47 20.32
N LEU A 371 6.22 -4.22 19.07
CA LEU A 371 5.63 -4.98 17.97
C LEU A 371 6.00 -6.47 18.10
N PRO A 372 5.20 -7.38 17.54
CA PRO A 372 5.52 -8.82 17.50
C PRO A 372 6.92 -9.07 16.96
N GLU A 373 7.64 -9.99 17.59
CA GLU A 373 9.05 -10.27 17.26
C GLU A 373 9.22 -11.01 15.93
N ASN A 374 8.21 -11.78 15.52
CA ASN A 374 8.23 -12.62 14.33
C ASN A 374 6.83 -12.85 13.78
N LEU A 375 6.73 -13.43 12.59
CA LEU A 375 5.46 -13.70 11.92
C LEU A 375 4.53 -14.57 12.77
N LYS A 376 5.07 -15.58 13.45
CA LYS A 376 4.27 -16.48 14.29
C LYS A 376 3.60 -15.75 15.46
N SER A 377 4.32 -14.87 16.14
CA SER A 377 3.74 -14.05 17.24
C SER A 377 2.73 -13.04 16.70
N ALA A 378 2.96 -12.44 15.52
CA ALA A 378 1.99 -11.56 14.88
C ALA A 378 0.70 -12.30 14.50
N CYS A 379 0.81 -13.49 13.93
CA CYS A 379 -0.34 -14.36 13.64
C CYS A 379 -1.12 -14.73 14.92
N SER A 380 -0.41 -15.04 16.00
CA SER A 380 -1.06 -15.34 17.29
C SER A 380 -1.87 -14.16 17.81
N LEU A 381 -1.33 -12.94 17.75
CA LEU A 381 -2.04 -11.74 18.15
C LEU A 381 -3.28 -11.50 17.27
N ALA A 382 -3.12 -11.57 15.96
CA ALA A 382 -4.24 -11.36 15.04
C ALA A 382 -5.35 -12.41 15.22
N ASN A 383 -5.01 -13.70 15.38
CA ASN A 383 -6.00 -14.77 15.61
C ASN A 383 -6.77 -14.62 16.94
N ASN A 384 -6.20 -13.98 17.94
CA ASN A 384 -6.85 -13.74 19.22
C ASN A 384 -7.53 -12.37 19.32
N SER A 385 -7.40 -11.52 18.30
CA SER A 385 -7.95 -10.18 18.28
C SER A 385 -9.41 -10.17 17.85
N ASP A 386 -10.30 -9.66 18.70
CA ASP A 386 -11.68 -9.39 18.32
C ASP A 386 -11.76 -8.26 17.28
N PHE A 387 -10.89 -7.27 17.39
CA PHE A 387 -10.77 -6.18 16.41
C PHE A 387 -10.46 -6.71 15.00
N ILE A 388 -9.50 -7.60 14.86
CA ILE A 388 -9.16 -8.20 13.56
C ILE A 388 -10.33 -9.04 13.03
N LYS A 389 -10.95 -9.87 13.87
CA LYS A 389 -12.09 -10.72 13.48
C LYS A 389 -13.33 -9.92 13.06
N GLU A 390 -13.51 -8.73 13.61
CA GLU A 390 -14.62 -7.83 13.22
C GLU A 390 -14.41 -7.21 11.84
N HIS A 391 -13.17 -6.92 11.47
CA HIS A 391 -12.87 -6.09 10.28
C HIS A 391 -12.22 -6.85 9.12
N ILE A 392 -11.67 -8.01 9.38
CA ILE A 392 -11.03 -8.86 8.37
C ILE A 392 -11.76 -10.20 8.26
N PRO A 393 -12.18 -10.60 7.07
CA PRO A 393 -12.79 -11.92 6.83
C PRO A 393 -11.92 -13.06 7.33
N GLY A 394 -12.56 -14.05 7.99
CA GLY A 394 -11.85 -15.20 8.57
C GLY A 394 -11.00 -15.96 7.55
N ALA A 395 -11.44 -16.05 6.30
CA ALA A 395 -10.68 -16.67 5.22
C ALA A 395 -9.35 -15.95 4.93
N ILE A 396 -9.33 -14.61 4.94
CA ILE A 396 -8.09 -13.83 4.78
C ILE A 396 -7.17 -14.06 5.97
N LEU A 397 -7.70 -13.99 7.20
CA LEU A 397 -6.93 -14.21 8.43
C LEU A 397 -6.27 -15.60 8.42
N GLU A 398 -7.02 -16.62 8.04
CA GLU A 398 -6.50 -17.99 7.91
C GLU A 398 -5.35 -18.09 6.89
N ILE A 399 -5.49 -17.48 5.72
CA ILE A 399 -4.46 -17.48 4.67
C ILE A 399 -3.18 -16.77 5.12
N TYR A 400 -3.31 -15.70 5.91
CA TYR A 400 -2.14 -14.99 6.45
C TYR A 400 -1.43 -15.76 7.55
N CYS A 401 -2.17 -16.49 8.39
CA CYS A 401 -1.65 -17.12 9.60
C CYS A 401 -1.34 -18.61 9.47
N ASN A 402 -1.80 -19.29 8.41
CA ASN A 402 -1.54 -20.72 8.16
C ASN A 402 -0.61 -20.92 6.94
N LYS A 403 0.41 -20.10 6.82
CA LYS A 403 1.42 -20.18 5.75
C LYS A 403 2.39 -21.34 5.96
#